data_6b45a8b7c167fa363a2123d0ef41c8c4
#
_entry.id   6b45a8b7c167fa363a2123d0ef41c8c4
#
_cell.length_a   1.000
_cell.length_b   1.000
_cell.length_c   1.000
_cell.angle_alpha   90.00
_cell.angle_beta   90.00
_cell.angle_gamma   90.00
#
_symmetry.space_group_name_H-M   'P 1'
#
loop_
_entity.id
_entity.type
_entity.pdbx_description
1 polymer ?
#
loop_
_entity_poly.entity_id
_entity_poly.type
_entity_poly.pdbx_seq_one_letter_code
_entity_poly.pdbx_strand_id
1 'polypeptide(L)'
;MFSVQQEGYVAILALHRPPANALASSVLKELSERLDAFKEDDQVRVIILHGEGRFFSAGADIKEFTAIETSEQAAELARAGQQIMEKVEQFPKPIIAAIHGAALGGGLELAMSCHLRIVAENAKLGLPELQLGIIPGFAGTQRLLRHVGMAKALEMMWTSEPITGTEAVQWGLANKAVPEEQLLDTAKQLAQKIAQKSPISVQAVLQLVNEARTKTFHECVEKEAQLFGQVFVTDDAKEGIAAFIEKRTPQFRGK
;
A
#
# COMPACT_ATOMS: atom_id res chain seq x y z
N MET A 1 -9.96 14.91 -6.19
CA MET A 1 -9.14 14.74 -4.98
C MET A 1 -7.85 13.98 -5.28
N PHE A 2 -7.84 13.16 -6.32
CA PHE A 2 -6.60 12.52 -6.78
C PHE A 2 -6.18 13.09 -8.14
N SER A 3 -4.90 13.44 -8.27
CA SER A 3 -4.24 13.68 -9.56
C SER A 3 -3.47 12.42 -9.97
N VAL A 4 -3.35 12.20 -11.27
CA VAL A 4 -2.62 11.06 -11.84
C VAL A 4 -1.59 11.59 -12.82
N GLN A 5 -0.33 11.21 -12.63
CA GLN A 5 0.75 11.37 -13.58
C GLN A 5 1.26 9.99 -13.97
N GLN A 6 1.60 9.79 -15.26
CA GLN A 6 2.15 8.52 -15.73
C GLN A 6 3.56 8.71 -16.26
N GLU A 7 4.48 7.85 -15.83
CA GLU A 7 5.87 7.80 -16.29
C GLU A 7 6.18 6.35 -16.74
N GLY A 8 6.11 6.10 -18.05
CA GLY A 8 6.19 4.76 -18.59
C GLY A 8 5.08 3.86 -18.03
N TYR A 9 5.44 2.75 -17.41
CA TYR A 9 4.50 1.82 -16.77
C TYR A 9 4.18 2.14 -15.30
N VAL A 10 4.59 3.31 -14.80
CA VAL A 10 4.37 3.73 -13.41
C VAL A 10 3.30 4.81 -13.37
N ALA A 11 2.20 4.57 -12.67
CA ALA A 11 1.21 5.58 -12.34
C ALA A 11 1.55 6.21 -10.98
N ILE A 12 1.60 7.54 -10.94
CA ILE A 12 1.82 8.33 -9.73
C ILE A 12 0.47 8.93 -9.35
N LEU A 13 -0.10 8.44 -8.24
CA LEU A 13 -1.39 8.85 -7.72
C LEU A 13 -1.19 9.76 -6.52
N ALA A 14 -1.48 11.04 -6.66
CA ALA A 14 -1.29 12.03 -5.62
C ALA A 14 -2.62 12.45 -4.99
N LEU A 15 -2.74 12.29 -3.68
CA LEU A 15 -3.90 12.78 -2.91
C LEU A 15 -3.71 14.27 -2.61
N HIS A 16 -4.65 15.09 -3.08
CA HIS A 16 -4.71 16.51 -2.81
C HIS A 16 -6.05 16.89 -2.16
N ARG A 17 -6.08 16.96 -0.84
CA ARG A 17 -7.22 17.41 -0.03
C ARG A 17 -6.72 18.24 1.17
N PRO A 18 -6.36 19.51 0.93
CA PRO A 18 -5.85 20.37 2.01
C PRO A 18 -6.89 20.55 3.14
N PRO A 19 -6.45 20.83 4.39
CA PRO A 19 -5.03 21.06 4.73
C PRO A 19 -4.24 19.79 5.07
N ALA A 20 -4.89 18.64 5.25
CA ALA A 20 -4.26 17.48 5.91
C ALA A 20 -4.46 16.15 5.18
N ASN A 21 -4.98 16.15 3.96
CA ASN A 21 -5.28 14.94 3.19
C ASN A 21 -6.12 13.93 3.98
N ALA A 22 -7.14 14.44 4.72
CA ALA A 22 -8.03 13.60 5.50
C ALA A 22 -8.85 12.66 4.60
N LEU A 23 -8.97 11.40 5.02
CA LEU A 23 -9.66 10.34 4.31
C LEU A 23 -11.17 10.38 4.61
N ALA A 24 -11.89 11.26 3.91
CA ALA A 24 -13.36 11.21 3.91
C ALA A 24 -13.85 10.03 3.07
N SER A 25 -15.09 9.63 3.26
CA SER A 25 -15.77 8.57 2.48
C SER A 25 -15.69 8.83 0.97
N SER A 26 -15.79 10.10 0.54
CA SER A 26 -15.64 10.50 -0.87
C SER A 26 -14.22 10.29 -1.42
N VAL A 27 -13.18 10.47 -0.58
CA VAL A 27 -11.77 10.20 -0.95
C VAL A 27 -11.56 8.71 -1.15
N LEU A 28 -12.05 7.90 -0.20
CA LEU A 28 -11.94 6.44 -0.26
C LEU A 28 -12.68 5.87 -1.48
N LYS A 29 -13.86 6.43 -1.80
CA LYS A 29 -14.61 6.05 -3.00
C LYS A 29 -13.82 6.38 -4.27
N GLU A 30 -13.28 7.60 -4.41
CA GLU A 30 -12.46 7.97 -5.58
C GLU A 30 -11.21 7.11 -5.69
N LEU A 31 -10.55 6.77 -4.55
CA LEU A 31 -9.41 5.83 -4.56
C LEU A 31 -9.83 4.48 -5.15
N SER A 32 -10.97 3.95 -4.73
CA SER A 32 -11.50 2.69 -5.25
C SER A 32 -11.75 2.74 -6.76
N GLU A 33 -12.35 3.82 -7.26
CA GLU A 33 -12.61 4.03 -8.69
C GLU A 33 -11.30 4.16 -9.51
N ARG A 34 -10.28 4.83 -8.96
CA ARG A 34 -8.95 4.91 -9.59
C ARG A 34 -8.28 3.55 -9.68
N LEU A 35 -8.38 2.75 -8.62
CA LEU A 35 -7.86 1.39 -8.63
C LEU A 35 -8.56 0.52 -9.67
N ASP A 36 -9.88 0.62 -9.83
CA ASP A 36 -10.60 -0.11 -10.86
C ASP A 36 -10.10 0.26 -12.26
N ALA A 37 -9.90 1.55 -12.52
CA ALA A 37 -9.35 2.01 -13.79
C ALA A 37 -7.91 1.48 -14.03
N PHE A 38 -7.04 1.55 -13.01
CA PHE A 38 -5.66 1.05 -13.13
C PHE A 38 -5.59 -0.48 -13.27
N LYS A 39 -6.56 -1.21 -12.76
CA LYS A 39 -6.61 -2.67 -12.91
C LYS A 39 -6.71 -3.08 -14.37
N GLU A 40 -7.56 -2.39 -15.12
CA GLU A 40 -7.84 -2.68 -16.54
C GLU A 40 -6.84 -2.04 -17.52
N ASP A 41 -5.95 -1.16 -17.04
CA ASP A 41 -4.99 -0.44 -17.88
C ASP A 41 -3.64 -1.19 -17.96
N ASP A 42 -3.37 -1.86 -19.09
CA ASP A 42 -2.11 -2.58 -19.33
C ASP A 42 -0.87 -1.67 -19.37
N GLN A 43 -1.06 -0.35 -19.50
CA GLN A 43 0.05 0.61 -19.44
C GLN A 43 0.45 0.93 -18.00
N VAL A 44 -0.35 0.53 -17.00
CA VAL A 44 -0.01 0.67 -15.58
C VAL A 44 0.44 -0.69 -15.03
N ARG A 45 1.71 -0.79 -14.61
CA ARG A 45 2.28 -1.98 -13.97
C ARG A 45 2.57 -1.79 -12.49
N VAL A 46 2.84 -0.54 -12.07
CA VAL A 46 3.12 -0.18 -10.66
C VAL A 46 2.46 1.15 -10.35
N ILE A 47 1.95 1.30 -9.14
CA ILE A 47 1.34 2.54 -8.64
C ILE A 47 2.22 3.09 -7.51
N ILE A 48 2.49 4.39 -7.54
CA ILE A 48 3.01 5.14 -6.39
C ILE A 48 1.86 5.97 -5.83
N LEU A 49 1.54 5.78 -4.56
CA LEU A 49 0.57 6.58 -3.82
C LEU A 49 1.31 7.55 -2.90
N HIS A 50 1.05 8.84 -3.04
CA HIS A 50 1.60 9.86 -2.14
C HIS A 50 0.60 10.96 -1.83
N GLY A 51 0.90 11.82 -0.85
CA GLY A 51 0.11 13.02 -0.57
C GLY A 51 0.77 14.26 -1.20
N GLU A 52 -0.03 15.27 -1.54
CA GLU A 52 0.48 16.60 -1.83
C GLU A 52 0.42 17.50 -0.59
N GLY A 53 1.26 18.53 -0.54
CA GLY A 53 1.31 19.48 0.57
C GLY A 53 2.07 18.93 1.77
N ARG A 54 1.53 19.12 2.99
CA ARG A 54 2.28 18.89 4.22
C ARG A 54 2.34 17.42 4.66
N PHE A 55 1.36 16.61 4.29
CA PHE A 55 1.19 15.25 4.84
C PHE A 55 0.87 14.24 3.74
N PHE A 56 1.27 13.01 3.95
CA PHE A 56 0.71 11.87 3.23
C PHE A 56 -0.81 11.80 3.50
N SER A 57 -1.19 11.63 4.77
CA SER A 57 -2.57 11.75 5.25
C SER A 57 -2.59 11.80 6.78
N ALA A 58 -3.36 12.74 7.35
CA ALA A 58 -3.54 12.87 8.79
C ALA A 58 -4.64 11.97 9.36
N GLY A 59 -5.22 11.07 8.56
CA GLY A 59 -6.22 10.10 9.02
C GLY A 59 -7.62 10.34 8.48
N ALA A 60 -8.61 9.69 9.11
CA ALA A 60 -10.01 9.82 8.74
C ALA A 60 -10.54 11.25 8.91
N ASP A 61 -11.56 11.61 8.15
CA ASP A 61 -12.21 12.91 8.33
C ASP A 61 -13.14 12.86 9.56
N ILE A 62 -12.63 13.40 10.67
CA ILE A 62 -13.35 13.41 11.95
C ILE A 62 -14.72 14.11 11.87
N LYS A 63 -14.91 15.02 10.89
CA LYS A 63 -16.19 15.66 10.70
C LYS A 63 -17.30 14.66 10.31
N GLU A 64 -16.95 13.57 9.62
CA GLU A 64 -17.92 12.52 9.33
C GLU A 64 -18.35 11.77 10.60
N PHE A 65 -17.53 11.72 11.64
CA PHE A 65 -17.86 11.06 12.91
C PHE A 65 -18.93 11.80 13.70
N THR A 66 -19.06 13.11 13.51
CA THR A 66 -20.08 13.90 14.23
C THR A 66 -21.51 13.60 13.81
N ALA A 67 -21.71 12.93 12.70
CA ALA A 67 -23.03 12.51 12.18
C ALA A 67 -23.39 11.07 12.59
N ILE A 68 -22.51 10.36 13.32
CA ILE A 68 -22.72 8.97 13.74
C ILE A 68 -23.37 8.98 15.12
N GLU A 69 -24.55 8.37 15.21
CA GLU A 69 -25.36 8.33 16.43
C GLU A 69 -25.49 6.92 17.02
N THR A 70 -25.22 5.87 16.21
CA THR A 70 -25.38 4.48 16.67
C THR A 70 -24.13 3.64 16.43
N SER A 71 -24.00 2.54 17.18
CA SER A 71 -22.92 1.59 17.02
C SER A 71 -22.93 0.92 15.64
N GLU A 72 -24.12 0.71 15.09
CA GLU A 72 -24.31 0.11 13.77
C GLU A 72 -23.76 1.03 12.67
N GLN A 73 -24.06 2.32 12.73
CA GLN A 73 -23.53 3.32 11.79
C GLN A 73 -21.98 3.41 11.89
N ALA A 74 -21.45 3.40 13.11
CA ALA A 74 -20.00 3.39 13.32
C ALA A 74 -19.35 2.13 12.74
N ALA A 75 -19.96 0.96 12.94
CA ALA A 75 -19.46 -0.29 12.39
C ALA A 75 -19.58 -0.34 10.85
N GLU A 76 -20.60 0.26 10.24
CA GLU A 76 -20.74 0.38 8.78
C GLU A 76 -19.65 1.26 8.18
N LEU A 77 -19.36 2.41 8.80
CA LEU A 77 -18.25 3.29 8.38
C LEU A 77 -16.91 2.55 8.44
N ALA A 78 -16.64 1.84 9.53
CA ALA A 78 -15.43 1.04 9.67
C ALA A 78 -15.35 -0.05 8.59
N ARG A 79 -16.42 -0.81 8.36
CA ARG A 79 -16.46 -1.85 7.31
C ARG A 79 -16.23 -1.28 5.91
N ALA A 80 -16.83 -0.14 5.59
CA ALA A 80 -16.61 0.53 4.30
C ALA A 80 -15.13 0.90 4.11
N GLY A 81 -14.49 1.47 5.12
CA GLY A 81 -13.06 1.75 5.08
C GLY A 81 -12.20 0.48 4.98
N GLN A 82 -12.51 -0.56 5.77
CA GLN A 82 -11.82 -1.86 5.73
C GLN A 82 -11.87 -2.48 4.32
N GLN A 83 -13.00 -2.44 3.64
CA GLN A 83 -13.15 -2.95 2.28
C GLN A 83 -12.23 -2.23 1.27
N ILE A 84 -12.07 -0.91 1.40
CA ILE A 84 -11.15 -0.17 0.55
C ILE A 84 -9.69 -0.52 0.85
N MET A 85 -9.33 -0.62 2.14
CA MET A 85 -7.98 -1.03 2.54
C MET A 85 -7.67 -2.46 2.06
N GLU A 86 -8.64 -3.36 2.12
CA GLU A 86 -8.49 -4.72 1.60
C GLU A 86 -8.34 -4.72 0.07
N LYS A 87 -9.10 -3.89 -0.66
CA LYS A 87 -8.95 -3.72 -2.10
C LYS A 87 -7.55 -3.22 -2.49
N VAL A 88 -6.96 -2.29 -1.72
CA VAL A 88 -5.58 -1.83 -1.91
C VAL A 88 -4.60 -2.99 -1.69
N GLU A 89 -4.79 -3.74 -0.62
CA GLU A 89 -3.91 -4.83 -0.19
C GLU A 89 -3.95 -6.04 -1.13
N GLN A 90 -5.12 -6.33 -1.73
CA GLN A 90 -5.31 -7.41 -2.69
C GLN A 90 -5.14 -6.96 -4.14
N PHE A 91 -4.74 -5.70 -4.37
CA PHE A 91 -4.63 -5.17 -5.72
C PHE A 91 -3.59 -5.95 -6.53
N PRO A 92 -3.90 -6.35 -7.80
CA PRO A 92 -3.04 -7.25 -8.56
C PRO A 92 -1.76 -6.61 -9.11
N LYS A 93 -1.59 -5.31 -8.94
CA LYS A 93 -0.38 -4.56 -9.33
C LYS A 93 0.26 -3.94 -8.09
N PRO A 94 1.60 -3.88 -7.98
CA PRO A 94 2.28 -3.29 -6.83
C PRO A 94 1.86 -1.84 -6.58
N ILE A 95 1.57 -1.52 -5.31
CA ILE A 95 1.32 -0.17 -4.84
C ILE A 95 2.40 0.19 -3.82
N ILE A 96 3.12 1.28 -4.05
CA ILE A 96 4.17 1.81 -3.19
C ILE A 96 3.64 3.08 -2.54
N ALA A 97 3.54 3.12 -1.22
CA ALA A 97 3.28 4.36 -0.50
C ALA A 97 4.58 5.15 -0.35
N ALA A 98 4.60 6.40 -0.81
CA ALA A 98 5.67 7.36 -0.59
C ALA A 98 5.21 8.37 0.47
N ILE A 99 5.75 8.26 1.69
CA ILE A 99 5.21 8.91 2.89
C ILE A 99 6.14 10.02 3.35
N HIS A 100 5.67 11.26 3.27
CA HIS A 100 6.32 12.44 3.87
C HIS A 100 5.44 13.03 4.97
N GLY A 101 6.00 13.94 5.74
CA GLY A 101 5.29 14.67 6.79
C GLY A 101 4.66 13.74 7.82
N ALA A 102 3.44 13.27 7.59
CA ALA A 102 2.79 12.33 8.49
C ALA A 102 1.83 11.38 7.77
N ALA A 103 1.76 10.14 8.28
CA ALA A 103 0.71 9.15 8.04
C ALA A 103 0.14 8.73 9.40
N LEU A 104 -1.02 9.26 9.77
CA LEU A 104 -1.62 9.05 11.08
C LEU A 104 -3.00 8.41 10.96
N GLY A 105 -3.38 7.58 11.94
CA GLY A 105 -4.68 6.94 11.97
C GLY A 105 -5.00 6.22 10.66
N GLY A 106 -6.17 6.51 10.08
CA GLY A 106 -6.57 5.99 8.77
C GLY A 106 -5.54 6.20 7.66
N GLY A 107 -4.70 7.26 7.75
CA GLY A 107 -3.59 7.51 6.82
C GLY A 107 -2.49 6.45 6.93
N LEU A 108 -2.14 6.02 8.15
CA LEU A 108 -1.22 4.90 8.36
C LEU A 108 -1.88 3.58 7.98
N GLU A 109 -3.17 3.40 8.24
CA GLU A 109 -3.92 2.20 7.83
C GLU A 109 -3.92 2.04 6.30
N LEU A 110 -4.10 3.14 5.55
CA LEU A 110 -3.96 3.15 4.08
C LEU A 110 -2.52 2.82 3.65
N ALA A 111 -1.52 3.43 4.29
CA ALA A 111 -0.12 3.16 3.98
C ALA A 111 0.27 1.69 4.25
N MET A 112 -0.24 1.08 5.32
CA MET A 112 -0.03 -0.34 5.64
C MET A 112 -0.76 -1.28 4.68
N SER A 113 -1.82 -0.82 4.03
CA SER A 113 -2.52 -1.59 3.00
C SER A 113 -1.77 -1.60 1.67
N CYS A 114 -0.89 -0.63 1.42
CA CYS A 114 0.02 -0.67 0.26
C CYS A 114 1.05 -1.80 0.43
N HIS A 115 1.57 -2.30 -0.70
CA HIS A 115 2.52 -3.42 -0.68
C HIS A 115 3.89 -3.02 -0.13
N LEU A 116 4.38 -1.84 -0.51
CA LEU A 116 5.67 -1.29 -0.08
C LEU A 116 5.51 0.13 0.46
N ARG A 117 6.43 0.55 1.34
CA ARG A 117 6.46 1.89 1.96
C ARG A 117 7.87 2.45 1.91
N ILE A 118 8.03 3.58 1.22
CA ILE A 118 9.22 4.42 1.28
C ILE A 118 8.84 5.65 2.08
N VAL A 119 9.63 6.04 3.04
CA VAL A 119 9.26 7.10 3.99
C VAL A 119 10.34 8.18 4.05
N ALA A 120 9.94 9.42 4.31
CA ALA A 120 10.89 10.44 4.72
C ALA A 120 11.42 10.13 6.14
N GLU A 121 12.70 10.36 6.41
CA GLU A 121 13.35 10.04 7.68
C GLU A 121 12.63 10.66 8.89
N ASN A 122 12.11 11.88 8.72
CA ASN A 122 11.41 12.66 9.73
C ASN A 122 9.89 12.47 9.73
N ALA A 123 9.33 11.69 8.79
CA ALA A 123 7.89 11.45 8.72
C ALA A 123 7.38 10.84 10.04
N LYS A 124 6.15 11.18 10.42
CA LYS A 124 5.49 10.65 11.61
C LYS A 124 4.48 9.58 11.24
N LEU A 125 4.66 8.37 11.78
CA LEU A 125 3.78 7.23 11.53
C LEU A 125 3.18 6.74 12.84
N GLY A 126 1.84 6.72 12.96
CA GLY A 126 1.19 6.34 14.21
C GLY A 126 -0.31 6.09 14.07
N LEU A 127 -0.88 5.45 15.10
CA LEU A 127 -2.31 5.21 15.25
C LEU A 127 -2.81 5.90 16.53
N PRO A 128 -3.13 7.21 16.49
CA PRO A 128 -3.46 8.01 17.66
C PRO A 128 -4.94 7.96 18.06
N GLU A 129 -5.72 7.00 17.57
CA GLU A 129 -7.17 6.93 17.74
C GLU A 129 -7.61 6.91 19.20
N LEU A 130 -6.78 6.35 20.11
CA LEU A 130 -7.10 6.29 21.54
C LEU A 130 -7.15 7.67 22.20
N GLN A 131 -6.49 8.69 21.62
CA GLN A 131 -6.65 10.08 22.09
C GLN A 131 -8.07 10.61 21.92
N LEU A 132 -8.84 10.01 21.01
CA LEU A 132 -10.25 10.33 20.76
C LEU A 132 -11.19 9.38 21.50
N GLY A 133 -10.66 8.44 22.31
CA GLY A 133 -11.46 7.41 22.97
C GLY A 133 -12.01 6.33 22.03
N ILE A 134 -11.45 6.19 20.83
CA ILE A 134 -11.82 5.18 19.84
C ILE A 134 -10.62 4.31 19.50
N ILE A 135 -10.83 3.29 18.69
CA ILE A 135 -9.77 2.39 18.19
C ILE A 135 -9.54 2.60 16.68
N PRO A 136 -8.40 2.17 16.12
CA PRO A 136 -8.20 2.12 14.66
C PRO A 136 -9.31 1.33 13.98
N GLY A 137 -10.01 1.97 13.02
CA GLY A 137 -11.23 1.42 12.43
C GLY A 137 -11.02 0.70 11.09
N PHE A 138 -9.90 0.95 10.39
CA PHE A 138 -9.64 0.38 9.07
C PHE A 138 -8.65 -0.80 9.12
N ALA A 139 -8.73 -1.59 10.20
CA ALA A 139 -7.91 -2.76 10.50
C ALA A 139 -6.42 -2.47 10.83
N GLY A 140 -6.12 -1.25 11.30
CA GLY A 140 -4.77 -0.88 11.77
C GLY A 140 -4.27 -1.76 12.89
N THR A 141 -5.13 -2.17 13.81
CA THR A 141 -4.79 -3.09 14.89
C THR A 141 -4.26 -4.43 14.37
N GLN A 142 -4.78 -4.90 13.24
CA GLN A 142 -4.41 -6.19 12.64
C GLN A 142 -3.19 -6.08 11.74
N ARG A 143 -3.01 -4.94 11.05
CA ARG A 143 -1.88 -4.73 10.14
C ARG A 143 -0.62 -4.32 10.88
N LEU A 144 -0.72 -3.40 11.86
CA LEU A 144 0.45 -2.90 12.56
C LEU A 144 1.21 -4.02 13.27
N LEU A 145 0.51 -4.91 13.98
CA LEU A 145 1.15 -6.01 14.70
C LEU A 145 1.93 -6.98 13.79
N ARG A 146 1.53 -7.10 12.51
CA ARG A 146 2.22 -7.95 11.53
C ARG A 146 3.54 -7.34 11.06
N HIS A 147 3.63 -6.02 11.09
CA HIS A 147 4.85 -5.30 10.70
C HIS A 147 5.85 -5.16 11.84
N VAL A 148 5.39 -4.73 13.02
CA VAL A 148 6.27 -4.33 14.12
C VAL A 148 6.26 -5.30 15.30
N GLY A 149 5.47 -6.36 15.23
CA GLY A 149 5.23 -7.28 16.36
C GLY A 149 4.27 -6.72 17.41
N MET A 150 3.77 -7.61 18.28
CA MET A 150 2.69 -7.28 19.22
C MET A 150 3.09 -6.17 20.20
N ALA A 151 4.26 -6.27 20.84
CA ALA A 151 4.67 -5.33 21.89
C ALA A 151 4.77 -3.91 21.35
N LYS A 152 5.45 -3.71 20.20
CA LYS A 152 5.59 -2.37 19.61
C LYS A 152 4.27 -1.83 19.07
N ALA A 153 3.42 -2.69 18.51
CA ALA A 153 2.09 -2.28 18.05
C ALA A 153 1.22 -1.77 19.21
N LEU A 154 1.22 -2.49 20.36
CA LEU A 154 0.49 -2.05 21.56
C LEU A 154 1.05 -0.75 22.13
N GLU A 155 2.38 -0.63 22.21
CA GLU A 155 3.02 0.61 22.64
C GLU A 155 2.58 1.80 21.79
N MET A 156 2.70 1.72 20.46
CA MET A 156 2.32 2.80 19.56
C MET A 156 0.83 3.17 19.67
N MET A 157 -0.06 2.17 19.77
CA MET A 157 -1.49 2.43 19.87
C MET A 157 -1.88 2.97 21.25
N TRP A 158 -1.37 2.40 22.35
CA TRP A 158 -1.77 2.80 23.69
C TRP A 158 -1.20 4.14 24.11
N THR A 159 0.04 4.46 23.72
CA THR A 159 0.63 5.78 23.97
C THR A 159 0.13 6.82 22.98
N SER A 160 -0.36 6.38 21.81
CA SER A 160 -0.70 7.25 20.68
C SER A 160 0.49 8.06 20.16
N GLU A 161 1.71 7.66 20.49
CA GLU A 161 2.94 8.31 20.06
C GLU A 161 3.37 7.80 18.70
N PRO A 162 3.58 8.69 17.71
CA PRO A 162 4.07 8.27 16.41
C PRO A 162 5.57 7.98 16.47
N ILE A 163 6.00 7.02 15.65
CA ILE A 163 7.42 6.78 15.37
C ILE A 163 7.89 7.59 14.15
N THR A 164 9.18 7.81 14.05
CA THR A 164 9.81 8.45 12.88
C THR A 164 9.92 7.48 11.70
N GLY A 165 10.15 8.02 10.48
CA GLY A 165 10.41 7.18 9.30
C GLY A 165 11.63 6.28 9.48
N THR A 166 12.70 6.78 10.13
CA THR A 166 13.89 5.98 10.45
C THR A 166 13.56 4.82 11.38
N GLU A 167 12.79 5.07 12.45
CA GLU A 167 12.31 4.01 13.36
C GLU A 167 11.38 3.03 12.66
N ALA A 168 10.54 3.51 11.73
CA ALA A 168 9.65 2.65 10.96
C ALA A 168 10.41 1.58 10.14
N VAL A 169 11.59 1.91 9.62
CA VAL A 169 12.47 0.93 8.96
C VAL A 169 13.05 -0.05 9.98
N GLN A 170 13.50 0.42 11.12
CA GLN A 170 14.06 -0.44 12.19
C GLN A 170 13.04 -1.48 12.68
N TRP A 171 11.79 -1.10 12.77
CA TRP A 171 10.69 -1.97 13.20
C TRP A 171 10.05 -2.81 12.07
N GLY A 172 10.51 -2.64 10.81
CA GLY A 172 9.96 -3.37 9.67
C GLY A 172 8.64 -2.81 9.12
N LEU A 173 8.19 -1.64 9.61
CA LEU A 173 7.00 -0.98 9.11
C LEU A 173 7.22 -0.35 7.73
N ALA A 174 8.44 0.09 7.42
CA ALA A 174 8.81 0.67 6.14
C ALA A 174 10.01 -0.05 5.51
N ASN A 175 10.10 -0.03 4.19
CA ASN A 175 11.17 -0.68 3.43
C ASN A 175 12.45 0.17 3.39
N LYS A 176 12.30 1.50 3.38
CA LYS A 176 13.42 2.43 3.30
C LYS A 176 13.02 3.80 3.83
N ALA A 177 13.92 4.45 4.58
CA ALA A 177 13.84 5.86 4.95
C ALA A 177 14.89 6.66 4.17
N VAL A 178 14.51 7.85 3.71
CA VAL A 178 15.38 8.75 2.94
C VAL A 178 15.09 10.20 3.31
N PRO A 179 16.02 11.15 3.05
CA PRO A 179 15.69 12.57 3.11
C PRO A 179 14.45 12.90 2.28
N GLU A 180 13.59 13.80 2.78
CA GLU A 180 12.27 14.04 2.20
C GLU A 180 12.36 14.46 0.72
N GLU A 181 13.35 15.24 0.35
CA GLU A 181 13.61 15.69 -1.03
C GLU A 181 13.97 14.53 -1.99
N GLN A 182 14.38 13.37 -1.46
CA GLN A 182 14.71 12.17 -2.25
C GLN A 182 13.56 11.15 -2.29
N LEU A 183 12.48 11.40 -1.55
CA LEU A 183 11.42 10.42 -1.32
C LEU A 183 10.78 9.94 -2.62
N LEU A 184 10.27 10.87 -3.42
CA LEU A 184 9.53 10.52 -4.62
C LEU A 184 10.43 9.89 -5.69
N ASP A 185 11.66 10.40 -5.85
CA ASP A 185 12.64 9.83 -6.78
C ASP A 185 13.04 8.41 -6.37
N THR A 186 13.21 8.16 -5.08
CA THR A 186 13.50 6.80 -4.56
C THR A 186 12.32 5.84 -4.84
N ALA A 187 11.09 6.30 -4.62
CA ALA A 187 9.90 5.50 -4.92
C ALA A 187 9.78 5.22 -6.43
N LYS A 188 10.04 6.20 -7.29
CA LYS A 188 10.07 6.05 -8.76
C LYS A 188 11.12 5.04 -9.21
N GLN A 189 12.34 5.12 -8.69
CA GLN A 189 13.40 4.17 -9.00
C GLN A 189 13.02 2.73 -8.64
N LEU A 190 12.39 2.53 -7.48
CA LEU A 190 11.91 1.21 -7.07
C LEU A 190 10.76 0.75 -7.98
N ALA A 191 9.81 1.61 -8.26
CA ALA A 191 8.68 1.31 -9.14
C ALA A 191 9.14 0.93 -10.56
N GLN A 192 10.11 1.66 -11.12
CA GLN A 192 10.68 1.37 -12.43
C GLN A 192 11.39 0.00 -12.48
N LYS A 193 12.12 -0.37 -11.40
CA LYS A 193 12.74 -1.70 -11.30
C LYS A 193 11.71 -2.82 -11.29
N ILE A 194 10.59 -2.61 -10.61
CA ILE A 194 9.48 -3.58 -10.54
C ILE A 194 8.75 -3.64 -11.90
N ALA A 195 8.48 -2.50 -12.51
CA ALA A 195 7.77 -2.39 -13.79
C ALA A 195 8.51 -3.06 -14.97
N GLN A 196 9.84 -3.28 -14.84
CA GLN A 196 10.65 -4.02 -15.79
C GLN A 196 10.50 -5.55 -15.67
N LYS A 197 9.81 -6.06 -14.64
CA LYS A 197 9.56 -7.49 -14.48
C LYS A 197 8.30 -7.90 -15.24
N SER A 198 8.16 -9.21 -15.51
CA SER A 198 6.92 -9.73 -16.07
C SER A 198 5.74 -9.40 -15.15
N PRO A 199 4.73 -8.69 -15.63
CA PRO A 199 3.56 -8.34 -14.80
C PRO A 199 2.81 -9.59 -14.33
N ILE A 200 2.79 -10.67 -15.12
CA ILE A 200 2.19 -11.95 -14.71
C ILE A 200 2.92 -12.54 -13.50
N SER A 201 4.25 -12.56 -13.54
CA SER A 201 5.06 -13.09 -12.42
C SER A 201 4.91 -12.22 -11.17
N VAL A 202 4.88 -10.90 -11.32
CA VAL A 202 4.67 -9.97 -10.20
C VAL A 202 3.29 -10.19 -9.57
N GLN A 203 2.25 -10.33 -10.38
CA GLN A 203 0.90 -10.62 -9.90
C GLN A 203 0.82 -11.98 -9.18
N ALA A 204 1.45 -13.02 -9.72
CA ALA A 204 1.49 -14.34 -9.11
C ALA A 204 2.15 -14.31 -7.71
N VAL A 205 3.26 -13.57 -7.57
CA VAL A 205 3.93 -13.37 -6.26
C VAL A 205 3.02 -12.62 -5.29
N LEU A 206 2.35 -11.54 -5.71
CA LEU A 206 1.42 -10.81 -4.87
C LEU A 206 0.27 -11.71 -4.39
N GLN A 207 -0.30 -12.51 -5.29
CA GLN A 207 -1.37 -13.45 -4.95
C GLN A 207 -0.90 -14.44 -3.87
N LEU A 208 0.25 -15.10 -4.06
CA LEU A 208 0.79 -16.09 -3.12
C LEU A 208 1.06 -15.49 -1.74
N VAL A 209 1.68 -14.30 -1.69
CA VAL A 209 1.97 -13.63 -0.43
C VAL A 209 0.68 -13.19 0.29
N ASN A 210 -0.33 -12.74 -0.43
CA ASN A 210 -1.63 -12.40 0.15
C ASN A 210 -2.38 -13.64 0.68
N GLU A 211 -2.36 -14.75 -0.06
CA GLU A 211 -2.98 -16.01 0.38
C GLU A 211 -2.32 -16.59 1.63
N ALA A 212 -1.00 -16.41 1.81
CA ALA A 212 -0.26 -16.84 2.99
C ALA A 212 -0.74 -16.19 4.31
N ARG A 213 -1.58 -15.18 4.23
CA ARG A 213 -2.14 -14.49 5.41
C ARG A 213 -3.33 -15.23 6.03
N THR A 214 -3.98 -16.07 5.25
CA THR A 214 -5.23 -16.75 5.65
C THR A 214 -5.19 -18.26 5.48
N LYS A 215 -4.26 -18.78 4.67
CA LYS A 215 -4.11 -20.20 4.38
C LYS A 215 -2.95 -20.83 5.14
N THR A 216 -2.98 -22.13 5.24
CA THR A 216 -1.86 -22.90 5.84
C THR A 216 -0.65 -22.90 4.91
N PHE A 217 0.54 -23.14 5.47
CA PHE A 217 1.79 -23.26 4.70
C PHE A 217 1.68 -24.28 3.55
N HIS A 218 1.11 -25.45 3.81
CA HIS A 218 0.99 -26.49 2.80
C HIS A 218 0.04 -26.13 1.65
N GLU A 219 -1.07 -25.47 1.95
CA GLU A 219 -1.98 -24.95 0.90
C GLU A 219 -1.29 -23.89 0.03
N CYS A 220 -0.48 -23.01 0.65
CA CYS A 220 0.26 -21.98 -0.08
C CYS A 220 1.35 -22.58 -0.97
N VAL A 221 2.10 -23.60 -0.48
CA VAL A 221 3.13 -24.29 -1.27
C VAL A 221 2.53 -25.03 -2.47
N GLU A 222 1.38 -25.70 -2.29
CA GLU A 222 0.67 -26.35 -3.41
C GLU A 222 0.20 -25.33 -4.43
N LYS A 223 -0.33 -24.19 -3.96
CA LYS A 223 -0.73 -23.08 -4.85
C LYS A 223 0.45 -22.48 -5.60
N GLU A 224 1.62 -22.37 -4.94
CA GLU A 224 2.86 -21.89 -5.57
C GLU A 224 3.27 -22.80 -6.72
N ALA A 225 3.25 -24.13 -6.55
CA ALA A 225 3.56 -25.07 -7.59
C ALA A 225 2.62 -24.93 -8.80
N GLN A 226 1.31 -24.77 -8.55
CA GLN A 226 0.31 -24.56 -9.61
C GLN A 226 0.57 -23.26 -10.38
N LEU A 227 0.78 -22.14 -9.68
CA LEU A 227 1.06 -20.83 -10.30
C LEU A 227 2.42 -20.83 -11.02
N PHE A 228 3.45 -21.49 -10.46
CA PHE A 228 4.72 -21.65 -11.15
C PHE A 228 4.53 -22.32 -12.51
N GLY A 229 3.77 -23.43 -12.56
CA GLY A 229 3.47 -24.11 -13.82
C GLY A 229 2.74 -23.20 -14.84
N GLN A 230 1.77 -22.41 -14.36
CA GLN A 230 1.04 -21.46 -15.22
C GLN A 230 1.95 -20.35 -15.76
N VAL A 231 2.78 -19.76 -14.91
CA VAL A 231 3.73 -18.71 -15.31
C VAL A 231 4.80 -19.25 -16.24
N PHE A 232 5.29 -20.46 -16.01
CA PHE A 232 6.39 -21.06 -16.76
C PHE A 232 6.10 -21.24 -18.26
N VAL A 233 4.84 -21.42 -18.63
CA VAL A 233 4.45 -21.61 -20.03
C VAL A 233 4.12 -20.31 -20.78
N THR A 234 4.16 -19.16 -20.11
CA THR A 234 3.88 -17.84 -20.71
C THR A 234 4.97 -17.41 -21.68
N ASP A 235 4.64 -16.48 -22.57
CA ASP A 235 5.63 -15.90 -23.49
C ASP A 235 6.68 -15.06 -22.74
N ASP A 236 6.29 -14.39 -21.65
CA ASP A 236 7.21 -13.66 -20.78
C ASP A 236 8.25 -14.61 -20.13
N ALA A 237 7.85 -15.82 -19.71
CA ALA A 237 8.80 -16.77 -19.14
C ALA A 237 9.81 -17.27 -20.21
N LYS A 238 9.33 -17.58 -21.43
CA LYS A 238 10.19 -17.96 -22.56
C LYS A 238 11.17 -16.83 -22.91
N GLU A 239 10.67 -15.59 -23.00
CA GLU A 239 11.49 -14.40 -23.25
C GLU A 239 12.55 -14.22 -22.15
N GLY A 240 12.15 -14.33 -20.89
CA GLY A 240 13.06 -14.17 -19.76
C GLY A 240 14.20 -15.21 -19.77
N ILE A 241 13.88 -16.47 -20.05
CA ILE A 241 14.86 -17.57 -20.15
C ILE A 241 15.80 -17.35 -21.36
N ALA A 242 15.24 -17.01 -22.53
CA ALA A 242 16.04 -16.73 -23.73
C ALA A 242 16.98 -15.54 -23.51
N ALA A 243 16.47 -14.43 -22.99
CA ALA A 243 17.24 -13.23 -22.69
C ALA A 243 18.39 -13.51 -21.71
N PHE A 244 18.16 -14.35 -20.69
CA PHE A 244 19.19 -14.75 -19.73
C PHE A 244 20.32 -15.53 -20.40
N ILE A 245 20.00 -16.52 -21.26
CA ILE A 245 20.98 -17.32 -22.01
C ILE A 245 21.78 -16.44 -22.99
N GLU A 246 21.09 -15.51 -23.66
CA GLU A 246 21.68 -14.58 -24.65
C GLU A 246 22.38 -13.37 -23.98
N LYS A 247 22.33 -13.23 -22.65
CA LYS A 247 22.91 -12.12 -21.87
C LYS A 247 22.41 -10.73 -22.32
N ARG A 248 21.13 -10.63 -22.65
CA ARG A 248 20.44 -9.39 -23.00
C ARG A 248 19.34 -9.03 -21.99
N THR A 249 18.86 -7.80 -22.04
CA THR A 249 17.71 -7.39 -21.24
C THR A 249 16.41 -7.97 -21.81
N PRO A 250 15.55 -8.64 -21.00
CA PRO A 250 14.28 -9.17 -21.45
C PRO A 250 13.26 -8.04 -21.71
N GLN A 251 12.30 -8.31 -22.61
CA GLN A 251 11.21 -7.41 -22.95
C GLN A 251 9.87 -8.07 -22.63
N PHE A 252 9.41 -7.92 -21.38
CA PHE A 252 8.17 -8.52 -20.93
C PHE A 252 6.94 -7.75 -21.42
N ARG A 253 5.93 -8.49 -21.88
CA ARG A 253 4.70 -7.95 -22.47
C ARG A 253 3.44 -8.30 -21.70
N GLY A 254 3.53 -9.14 -20.66
CA GLY A 254 2.39 -9.61 -19.89
C GLY A 254 1.56 -10.68 -20.63
N LYS A 255 2.19 -11.55 -21.37
CA LYS A 255 1.54 -12.61 -22.16
C LYS A 255 2.18 -13.96 -21.95
#